data_4d376eab3bcbec8c2fed52cc71152407
#
_entry.id   4d376eab3bcbec8c2fed52cc71152407
#
_cell.length_a   1.000
_cell.length_b   1.000
_cell.length_c   1.000
_cell.angle_alpha   90.00
_cell.angle_beta   90.00
_cell.angle_gamma   90.00
#
_symmetry.space_group_name_H-M   'P 1'
#
loop_
_entity.id
_entity.type
_entity.pdbx_description
1 polymer ?
#
loop_
_entity_poly.entity_id
_entity_poly.type
_entity_poly.pdbx_seq_one_letter_code
_entity_poly.pdbx_strand_id
1 'polypeptide(L)'
;MKLKKLLAISMSAVLAMTALTACGSKDDSSEAASESTSSKKTAKVIEIDLTDEQYAFGVDKDQPELLTQVNDFIKSMNEDGSFEEICNHYFGDGEPVAVESATLDSNKDQLVVATNAAFEPFEYTKGENYYGVDMEIAKALADKLGKELVIQNMDFDAVCLSVGQHKCDIAMAGLTIKPDREEYVSFSDSYYKASQKLIVPSDNTEFDDCKTADDVNKILQAKGSDMRIGFQTGTTGQFYCEGDEDWGFTKLAMTSTGYKNGSLAVQDLLNGNLDYVIIDAAPAASITAALNAMQ
;
A
#
# COMPACT_ATOMS: atom_id res chain seq x y z
N MET A 1 38.75 -6.90 -42.65
CA MET A 1 38.58 -6.54 -44.08
C MET A 1 37.19 -5.97 -44.26
N LYS A 2 37.11 -4.67 -44.64
CA LYS A 2 36.01 -3.91 -45.30
C LYS A 2 34.62 -3.91 -44.62
N LEU A 3 34.13 -2.85 -43.99
CA LEU A 3 33.88 -1.41 -44.29
C LEU A 3 32.61 -1.14 -45.13
N LYS A 4 31.78 -0.21 -44.61
CA LYS A 4 30.82 0.70 -45.30
C LYS A 4 29.38 0.19 -45.45
N LYS A 5 28.30 1.00 -45.33
CA LYS A 5 28.14 2.47 -45.26
C LYS A 5 26.74 2.81 -44.75
N LEU A 6 26.64 3.96 -44.11
CA LEU A 6 25.50 4.87 -43.90
C LEU A 6 24.53 5.01 -45.08
N LEU A 7 23.23 5.26 -44.75
CA LEU A 7 22.46 6.27 -45.51
C LEU A 7 21.40 6.89 -44.59
N ALA A 8 21.56 8.17 -44.33
CA ALA A 8 20.55 9.08 -43.81
C ALA A 8 19.76 9.63 -45.01
N ILE A 9 18.44 9.73 -44.88
CA ILE A 9 17.61 10.54 -45.76
C ILE A 9 16.67 11.41 -44.89
N SER A 10 17.02 12.68 -44.89
CA SER A 10 16.17 13.81 -44.53
C SER A 10 15.27 14.15 -45.69
N MET A 11 14.00 14.47 -45.44
CA MET A 11 13.24 15.25 -46.40
C MET A 11 12.17 16.13 -45.73
N SER A 12 12.33 17.38 -46.04
CA SER A 12 11.72 18.60 -45.56
C SER A 12 10.27 18.82 -45.98
N ALA A 13 9.60 19.56 -45.19
CA ALA A 13 8.46 20.49 -45.33
C ALA A 13 7.93 20.81 -46.76
N VAL A 14 6.61 20.88 -46.82
CA VAL A 14 5.91 21.90 -47.67
C VAL A 14 4.70 22.43 -46.92
N LEU A 15 4.75 23.73 -46.61
CA LEU A 15 3.61 24.58 -46.28
C LEU A 15 2.76 24.80 -47.56
N ALA A 16 1.47 24.74 -47.45
CA ALA A 16 0.56 25.38 -48.39
C ALA A 16 -0.51 26.19 -47.65
N MET A 17 -0.32 27.50 -47.63
CA MET A 17 -1.35 28.50 -47.32
C MET A 17 -2.30 28.64 -48.49
N THR A 18 -3.59 28.55 -48.20
CA THR A 18 -4.61 29.15 -49.07
C THR A 18 -5.50 30.04 -48.22
N ALA A 19 -5.34 31.34 -48.43
CA ALA A 19 -6.27 32.35 -47.96
C ALA A 19 -7.45 32.44 -48.92
N LEU A 20 -8.65 32.43 -48.40
CA LEU A 20 -9.86 32.87 -49.08
C LEU A 20 -10.60 33.84 -48.17
N THR A 21 -10.56 35.11 -48.59
CA THR A 21 -11.35 36.20 -48.06
C THR A 21 -12.78 36.10 -48.61
N ALA A 22 -13.79 36.20 -47.76
CA ALA A 22 -15.12 36.68 -48.11
C ALA A 22 -15.73 37.42 -46.93
N CYS A 23 -16.08 38.66 -47.15
CA CYS A 23 -16.77 39.58 -46.24
C CYS A 23 -18.21 39.13 -45.94
N GLY A 24 -18.66 39.46 -44.73
CA GLY A 24 -20.06 39.86 -44.57
C GLY A 24 -20.69 39.49 -43.22
N SER A 25 -20.92 40.53 -42.40
CA SER A 25 -21.97 40.69 -41.39
C SER A 25 -21.68 40.29 -39.95
N LYS A 26 -21.78 41.32 -39.11
CA LYS A 26 -21.76 41.34 -37.65
C LYS A 26 -22.83 40.44 -37.06
N ASP A 27 -22.46 39.62 -36.08
CA ASP A 27 -23.19 39.50 -34.84
C ASP A 27 -22.21 39.16 -33.74
N ASP A 28 -22.32 39.91 -32.63
CA ASP A 28 -21.46 39.92 -31.47
C ASP A 28 -21.92 38.79 -30.53
N SER A 29 -21.12 37.77 -30.40
CA SER A 29 -21.18 36.83 -29.26
C SER A 29 -19.76 36.31 -29.00
N SER A 30 -19.10 36.99 -28.09
CA SER A 30 -17.84 36.49 -27.51
C SER A 30 -18.12 35.23 -26.68
N GLU A 31 -17.99 34.06 -27.31
CA GLU A 31 -17.73 32.84 -26.56
C GLU A 31 -16.27 32.91 -26.05
N ALA A 32 -16.13 33.34 -24.81
CA ALA A 32 -14.92 33.10 -24.03
C ALA A 32 -14.78 31.56 -23.92
N ALA A 33 -13.82 30.99 -24.63
CA ALA A 33 -13.35 29.64 -24.35
C ALA A 33 -12.86 29.65 -22.89
N SER A 34 -13.69 29.15 -21.99
CA SER A 34 -13.30 28.79 -20.63
C SER A 34 -12.30 27.66 -20.78
N GLU A 35 -11.00 27.97 -20.72
CA GLU A 35 -10.00 26.99 -20.36
C GLU A 35 -10.37 26.51 -18.95
N SER A 36 -11.03 25.37 -18.88
CA SER A 36 -11.18 24.61 -17.66
C SER A 36 -9.77 24.16 -17.26
N THR A 37 -9.08 24.96 -16.48
CA THR A 37 -7.95 24.48 -15.69
C THR A 37 -8.52 23.46 -14.73
N SER A 38 -8.45 22.17 -15.12
CA SER A 38 -8.65 21.06 -14.20
C SER A 38 -7.59 21.24 -13.10
N SER A 39 -8.00 21.78 -11.97
CA SER A 39 -7.14 21.81 -10.80
C SER A 39 -6.79 20.36 -10.47
N LYS A 40 -5.49 20.06 -10.47
CA LYS A 40 -4.99 18.73 -10.08
C LYS A 40 -5.52 18.40 -8.69
N LYS A 41 -6.22 17.28 -8.56
CA LYS A 41 -6.74 16.84 -7.27
C LYS A 41 -5.64 16.14 -6.50
N THR A 42 -5.40 16.58 -5.29
CA THR A 42 -4.46 15.96 -4.34
C THR A 42 -5.19 15.46 -3.10
N ALA A 43 -4.58 14.57 -2.35
CA ALA A 43 -5.09 14.04 -1.11
C ALA A 43 -4.19 14.43 0.07
N LYS A 44 -4.74 14.43 1.29
CA LYS A 44 -4.00 14.58 2.54
C LYS A 44 -4.36 13.49 3.52
N VAL A 45 -3.40 13.10 4.35
CA VAL A 45 -3.61 12.21 5.50
C VAL A 45 -4.05 13.06 6.69
N ILE A 46 -5.05 12.60 7.42
CA ILE A 46 -5.42 13.18 8.72
C ILE A 46 -4.49 12.55 9.76
N GLU A 47 -3.62 13.37 10.35
CA GLU A 47 -2.53 12.94 11.24
C GLU A 47 -3.04 12.59 12.66
N ILE A 48 -4.07 11.74 12.71
CA ILE A 48 -4.66 11.20 13.93
C ILE A 48 -4.73 9.69 13.78
N ASP A 49 -4.11 8.96 14.71
CA ASP A 49 -4.19 7.51 14.76
C ASP A 49 -5.59 7.09 15.21
N LEU A 50 -6.27 6.29 14.38
CA LEU A 50 -7.65 5.83 14.63
C LEU A 50 -7.70 4.55 15.45
N THR A 51 -6.60 3.76 15.45
CA THR A 51 -6.48 2.46 16.10
C THR A 51 -5.13 2.35 16.81
N ASP A 52 -4.97 1.34 17.67
CA ASP A 52 -3.68 0.92 18.26
C ASP A 52 -3.48 -0.56 17.89
N GLU A 53 -2.56 -0.81 16.96
CA GLU A 53 -2.35 -2.11 16.34
C GLU A 53 -0.92 -2.59 16.53
N GLN A 54 -0.73 -3.90 16.40
CA GLN A 54 0.58 -4.52 16.44
C GLN A 54 0.74 -5.46 15.24
N TYR A 55 1.80 -5.26 14.46
CA TYR A 55 2.18 -6.20 13.42
C TYR A 55 3.02 -7.33 13.98
N ALA A 56 2.72 -8.55 13.51
CA ALA A 56 3.47 -9.75 13.80
C ALA A 56 3.50 -10.65 12.55
N PHE A 57 4.39 -11.63 12.54
CA PHE A 57 4.46 -12.61 11.45
C PHE A 57 3.56 -13.80 11.75
N GLY A 58 2.86 -14.29 10.74
CA GLY A 58 1.99 -15.45 10.87
C GLY A 58 2.70 -16.73 10.45
N VAL A 59 3.08 -17.58 11.39
CA VAL A 59 3.82 -18.84 11.12
C VAL A 59 2.85 -20.00 11.00
N ASP A 60 3.15 -20.96 10.14
CA ASP A 60 2.41 -22.21 10.01
C ASP A 60 2.31 -22.92 11.36
N LYS A 61 1.09 -23.31 11.74
CA LYS A 61 0.79 -23.95 13.03
C LYS A 61 1.49 -25.29 13.21
N ASP A 62 1.79 -25.96 12.11
CA ASP A 62 2.53 -27.24 12.12
C ASP A 62 4.05 -27.04 12.22
N GLN A 63 4.53 -25.78 12.31
CA GLN A 63 5.93 -25.42 12.42
C GLN A 63 6.25 -24.65 13.74
N PRO A 64 5.99 -25.19 14.93
CA PRO A 64 6.22 -24.47 16.20
C PRO A 64 7.69 -24.15 16.46
N GLU A 65 8.62 -24.93 15.87
CA GLU A 65 10.05 -24.66 15.95
C GLU A 65 10.43 -23.42 15.13
N LEU A 66 9.82 -23.23 13.97
CA LEU A 66 9.99 -22.01 13.17
C LEU A 66 9.45 -20.79 13.92
N LEU A 67 8.30 -20.90 14.59
CA LEU A 67 7.77 -19.81 15.43
C LEU A 67 8.76 -19.41 16.53
N THR A 68 9.38 -20.38 17.19
CA THR A 68 10.41 -20.12 18.21
C THR A 68 11.61 -19.39 17.61
N GLN A 69 12.08 -19.86 16.43
CA GLN A 69 13.21 -19.23 15.73
C GLN A 69 12.89 -17.80 15.27
N VAL A 70 11.66 -17.55 14.82
CA VAL A 70 11.18 -16.19 14.44
C VAL A 70 11.18 -15.28 15.66
N ASN A 71 10.65 -15.71 16.80
CA ASN A 71 10.64 -14.90 18.03
C ASN A 71 12.06 -14.59 18.54
N ASP A 72 12.94 -15.60 18.54
CA ASP A 72 14.36 -15.40 18.88
C ASP A 72 15.04 -14.42 17.91
N PHE A 73 14.66 -14.47 16.64
CA PHE A 73 15.19 -13.58 15.62
C PHE A 73 14.69 -12.13 15.81
N ILE A 74 13.39 -11.91 16.03
CA ILE A 74 12.84 -10.59 16.36
C ILE A 74 13.54 -10.00 17.59
N LYS A 75 13.71 -10.80 18.63
CA LYS A 75 14.42 -10.38 19.83
C LYS A 75 15.87 -9.98 19.52
N SER A 76 16.60 -10.80 18.75
CA SER A 76 18.00 -10.50 18.42
C SER A 76 18.13 -9.22 17.58
N MET A 77 17.23 -8.98 16.61
CA MET A 77 17.24 -7.75 15.82
C MET A 77 17.01 -6.49 16.66
N ASN A 78 16.16 -6.58 17.69
CA ASN A 78 15.93 -5.46 18.60
C ASN A 78 17.15 -5.23 19.55
N GLU A 79 17.84 -6.30 19.96
CA GLU A 79 19.00 -6.22 20.84
C GLU A 79 20.26 -5.71 20.14
N ASP A 80 20.47 -6.06 18.87
CA ASP A 80 21.66 -5.69 18.09
C ASP A 80 21.48 -4.44 17.22
N GLY A 81 20.25 -3.90 17.16
CA GLY A 81 19.91 -2.68 16.41
C GLY A 81 19.67 -2.90 14.92
N SER A 82 19.72 -4.13 14.42
CA SER A 82 19.48 -4.40 12.98
C SER A 82 18.06 -4.11 12.54
N PHE A 83 17.07 -4.23 13.45
CA PHE A 83 15.70 -3.80 13.16
C PHE A 83 15.61 -2.28 12.90
N GLU A 84 16.28 -1.48 13.72
CA GLU A 84 16.34 -0.02 13.55
C GLU A 84 17.07 0.36 12.25
N GLU A 85 18.13 -0.37 11.88
CA GLU A 85 18.83 -0.20 10.61
C GLU A 85 17.91 -0.48 9.41
N ILE A 86 17.19 -1.61 9.42
CA ILE A 86 16.20 -1.93 8.39
C ILE A 86 15.12 -0.84 8.31
N CYS A 87 14.54 -0.43 9.45
CA CYS A 87 13.56 0.64 9.46
C CYS A 87 14.10 1.95 8.89
N ASN A 88 15.38 2.29 9.13
CA ASN A 88 16.00 3.50 8.62
C ASN A 88 16.08 3.53 7.08
N HIS A 89 16.13 2.37 6.39
CA HIS A 89 16.08 2.30 4.93
C HIS A 89 14.74 2.82 4.36
N TYR A 90 13.66 2.79 5.13
CA TYR A 90 12.30 3.09 4.65
C TYR A 90 11.63 4.28 5.34
N PHE A 91 12.03 4.58 6.57
CA PHE A 91 11.47 5.67 7.38
C PHE A 91 12.48 6.79 7.66
N GLY A 92 13.75 6.57 7.33
CA GLY A 92 14.86 7.51 7.57
C GLY A 92 15.57 7.93 6.29
N ASP A 93 16.88 8.18 6.41
CA ASP A 93 17.73 8.65 5.34
C ASP A 93 18.48 7.50 4.60
N GLY A 94 18.23 6.25 4.97
CA GLY A 94 18.84 5.06 4.35
C GLY A 94 18.23 4.77 2.97
N GLU A 95 18.97 3.97 2.17
CA GLU A 95 18.51 3.56 0.84
C GLU A 95 17.80 2.20 0.92
N PRO A 96 16.60 2.03 0.32
CA PRO A 96 15.90 0.75 0.28
C PRO A 96 16.75 -0.35 -0.37
N VAL A 97 16.76 -1.53 0.25
CA VAL A 97 17.56 -2.69 -0.18
C VAL A 97 16.71 -3.63 -1.02
N ALA A 98 17.23 -4.03 -2.18
CA ALA A 98 16.56 -4.97 -3.06
C ALA A 98 16.66 -6.40 -2.52
N VAL A 99 15.53 -7.10 -2.48
CA VAL A 99 15.42 -8.49 -2.07
C VAL A 99 14.99 -9.34 -3.27
N GLU A 100 15.79 -10.34 -3.58
CA GLU A 100 15.50 -11.31 -4.65
C GLU A 100 14.75 -12.52 -4.08
N SER A 101 13.84 -13.07 -4.87
CA SER A 101 13.15 -14.32 -4.57
C SER A 101 13.70 -15.46 -5.41
N ALA A 102 14.06 -16.57 -4.79
CA ALA A 102 14.35 -17.79 -5.50
C ALA A 102 13.08 -18.40 -6.14
N THR A 103 13.26 -19.30 -7.08
CA THR A 103 12.17 -20.11 -7.60
C THR A 103 11.83 -21.23 -6.60
N LEU A 104 10.54 -21.46 -6.37
CA LEU A 104 10.07 -22.54 -5.50
C LEU A 104 10.52 -23.90 -6.06
N ASP A 105 11.21 -24.69 -5.23
CA ASP A 105 11.70 -26.02 -5.54
C ASP A 105 11.62 -26.91 -4.29
N SER A 106 10.72 -27.88 -4.30
CA SER A 106 10.49 -28.78 -3.16
C SER A 106 11.69 -29.68 -2.81
N ASN A 107 12.76 -29.71 -3.63
CA ASN A 107 13.97 -30.45 -3.34
C ASN A 107 15.04 -29.60 -2.63
N LYS A 108 14.77 -28.33 -2.40
CA LYS A 108 15.67 -27.38 -1.75
C LYS A 108 15.18 -27.03 -0.36
N ASP A 109 16.12 -26.65 0.48
CA ASP A 109 15.79 -26.09 1.80
C ASP A 109 15.48 -24.59 1.64
N GLN A 110 14.19 -24.27 1.63
CA GLN A 110 13.67 -22.94 1.33
C GLN A 110 12.80 -22.43 2.48
N LEU A 111 12.80 -21.13 2.71
CA LEU A 111 11.80 -20.43 3.50
C LEU A 111 10.80 -19.80 2.53
N VAL A 112 9.57 -20.27 2.54
CA VAL A 112 8.51 -19.81 1.64
C VAL A 112 7.65 -18.79 2.38
N VAL A 113 7.75 -17.53 1.96
CA VAL A 113 7.08 -16.38 2.57
C VAL A 113 5.87 -15.97 1.74
N ALA A 114 4.70 -15.94 2.35
CA ALA A 114 3.49 -15.34 1.77
C ALA A 114 3.45 -13.83 2.06
N THR A 115 3.17 -13.02 1.04
CA THR A 115 3.09 -11.56 1.18
C THR A 115 2.10 -10.94 0.20
N ASN A 116 1.75 -9.65 0.39
CA ASN A 116 1.03 -8.83 -0.58
C ASN A 116 1.87 -7.59 -0.93
N ALA A 117 2.78 -7.74 -1.88
CA ALA A 117 3.82 -6.75 -2.20
C ALA A 117 3.27 -5.52 -2.95
N ALA A 118 2.31 -4.83 -2.33
CA ALA A 118 1.70 -3.58 -2.75
C ALA A 118 1.41 -2.64 -1.56
N PHE A 119 2.21 -2.77 -0.48
CA PHE A 119 2.00 -2.12 0.81
C PHE A 119 3.29 -1.41 1.29
N GLU A 120 3.75 -0.42 0.51
CA GLU A 120 4.93 0.38 0.86
C GLU A 120 4.68 1.16 2.16
N PRO A 121 5.61 1.16 3.13
CA PRO A 121 7.03 0.75 3.04
C PRO A 121 7.34 -0.67 3.57
N PHE A 122 6.35 -1.52 3.87
CA PHE A 122 6.59 -2.85 4.46
C PHE A 122 6.92 -3.91 3.42
N GLU A 123 6.12 -4.01 2.35
CA GLU A 123 6.33 -4.94 1.25
C GLU A 123 5.82 -4.36 -0.07
N TYR A 124 6.70 -4.23 -1.03
CA TYR A 124 6.36 -3.73 -2.37
C TYR A 124 7.34 -4.24 -3.43
N THR A 125 6.96 -4.10 -4.70
CA THR A 125 7.81 -4.46 -5.83
C THR A 125 8.32 -3.23 -6.58
N LYS A 126 9.58 -3.29 -7.03
CA LYS A 126 10.15 -2.31 -7.97
C LYS A 126 10.98 -3.06 -9.01
N GLY A 127 10.47 -3.10 -10.24
CA GLY A 127 11.01 -3.99 -11.25
C GLY A 127 10.76 -5.46 -10.90
N GLU A 128 11.80 -6.28 -10.90
CA GLU A 128 11.72 -7.71 -10.59
C GLU A 128 12.02 -8.02 -9.11
N ASN A 129 12.40 -7.01 -8.33
CA ASN A 129 12.80 -7.17 -6.93
C ASN A 129 11.70 -6.75 -5.97
N TYR A 130 11.78 -7.32 -4.77
CA TYR A 130 10.99 -6.94 -3.60
C TYR A 130 11.76 -5.95 -2.75
N TYR A 131 11.03 -5.11 -2.04
CA TYR A 131 11.55 -4.10 -1.12
C TYR A 131 10.62 -3.98 0.07
N GLY A 132 11.09 -3.41 1.16
CA GLY A 132 10.28 -3.11 2.33
C GLY A 132 10.82 -3.77 3.59
N VAL A 133 10.37 -3.25 4.73
CA VAL A 133 10.78 -3.72 6.06
C VAL A 133 10.60 -5.24 6.18
N ASP A 134 9.41 -5.74 5.82
CA ASP A 134 9.10 -7.17 5.93
C ASP A 134 9.95 -8.02 4.98
N MET A 135 10.25 -7.50 3.79
CA MET A 135 11.06 -8.22 2.81
C MET A 135 12.54 -8.32 3.23
N GLU A 136 13.10 -7.24 3.79
CA GLU A 136 14.47 -7.30 4.35
C GLU A 136 14.54 -8.22 5.57
N ILE A 137 13.54 -8.17 6.45
CA ILE A 137 13.45 -9.09 7.59
C ILE A 137 13.34 -10.54 7.08
N ALA A 138 12.52 -10.82 6.06
CA ALA A 138 12.39 -12.14 5.47
C ALA A 138 13.72 -12.67 4.92
N LYS A 139 14.48 -11.80 4.24
CA LYS A 139 15.82 -12.16 3.73
C LYS A 139 16.79 -12.46 4.86
N ALA A 140 16.85 -11.60 5.86
CA ALA A 140 17.74 -11.78 7.02
C ALA A 140 17.37 -13.04 7.83
N LEU A 141 16.07 -13.35 7.99
CA LEU A 141 15.58 -14.57 8.62
C LEU A 141 15.99 -15.81 7.81
N ALA A 142 15.78 -15.81 6.50
CA ALA A 142 16.17 -16.93 5.63
C ALA A 142 17.68 -17.20 5.70
N ASP A 143 18.50 -16.16 5.68
CA ASP A 143 19.95 -16.26 5.84
C ASP A 143 20.34 -16.84 7.21
N LYS A 144 19.69 -16.38 8.28
CA LYS A 144 19.90 -16.89 9.64
C LYS A 144 19.57 -18.39 9.75
N LEU A 145 18.53 -18.84 9.04
CA LEU A 145 18.10 -20.22 9.01
C LEU A 145 18.92 -21.08 8.02
N GLY A 146 19.76 -20.46 7.18
CA GLY A 146 20.52 -21.14 6.13
C GLY A 146 19.66 -21.63 4.96
N LYS A 147 18.50 -20.99 4.73
CA LYS A 147 17.51 -21.34 3.70
C LYS A 147 17.53 -20.35 2.52
N GLU A 148 17.17 -20.83 1.31
CA GLU A 148 16.87 -19.92 0.21
C GLU A 148 15.52 -19.23 0.46
N LEU A 149 15.44 -17.91 0.26
CA LEU A 149 14.18 -17.17 0.37
C LEU A 149 13.34 -17.34 -0.89
N VAL A 150 12.09 -17.76 -0.73
CA VAL A 150 11.06 -17.75 -1.76
C VAL A 150 9.92 -16.85 -1.33
N ILE A 151 9.58 -15.85 -2.13
CA ILE A 151 8.48 -14.92 -1.86
C ILE A 151 7.31 -15.26 -2.78
N GLN A 152 6.16 -15.57 -2.17
CA GLN A 152 4.89 -15.80 -2.85
C GLN A 152 3.99 -14.59 -2.69
N ASN A 153 3.94 -13.76 -3.74
CA ASN A 153 3.09 -12.57 -3.77
C ASN A 153 1.65 -12.94 -4.17
N MET A 154 0.68 -12.51 -3.37
CA MET A 154 -0.74 -12.82 -3.58
C MET A 154 -1.66 -11.71 -3.07
N ASP A 155 -2.99 -11.81 -3.31
CA ASP A 155 -3.97 -10.90 -2.72
C ASP A 155 -3.93 -11.04 -1.18
N PHE A 156 -4.09 -9.94 -0.45
CA PHE A 156 -3.83 -9.87 1.00
C PHE A 156 -4.71 -10.84 1.82
N ASP A 157 -5.98 -10.98 1.45
CA ASP A 157 -6.93 -11.89 2.08
C ASP A 157 -6.57 -13.39 1.94
N ALA A 158 -5.69 -13.72 0.99
CA ALA A 158 -5.19 -15.08 0.80
C ALA A 158 -3.91 -15.39 1.59
N VAL A 159 -3.22 -14.37 2.16
CA VAL A 159 -1.89 -14.53 2.78
C VAL A 159 -1.93 -15.51 3.94
N CYS A 160 -2.72 -15.26 4.99
CA CYS A 160 -2.82 -16.18 6.14
C CYS A 160 -3.38 -17.55 5.74
N LEU A 161 -4.36 -17.59 4.84
CA LEU A 161 -4.94 -18.84 4.34
C LEU A 161 -3.91 -19.71 3.64
N SER A 162 -2.98 -19.12 2.87
CA SER A 162 -1.93 -19.89 2.18
C SER A 162 -0.98 -20.58 3.15
N VAL A 163 -0.68 -19.94 4.29
CA VAL A 163 0.10 -20.51 5.37
C VAL A 163 -0.70 -21.62 6.08
N GLY A 164 -1.97 -21.37 6.44
CA GLY A 164 -2.84 -22.39 7.04
C GLY A 164 -3.13 -23.61 6.13
N GLN A 165 -2.88 -23.49 4.83
CA GLN A 165 -2.91 -24.59 3.86
C GLN A 165 -1.54 -25.23 3.62
N HIS A 166 -0.53 -24.89 4.39
CA HIS A 166 0.85 -25.39 4.30
C HIS A 166 1.51 -25.16 2.91
N LYS A 167 1.10 -24.10 2.21
CA LYS A 167 1.69 -23.69 0.92
C LYS A 167 2.87 -22.75 1.11
N CYS A 168 2.86 -22.05 2.23
CA CYS A 168 3.92 -21.15 2.68
C CYS A 168 4.23 -21.44 4.15
N ASP A 169 5.46 -21.19 4.57
CA ASP A 169 5.90 -21.43 5.95
C ASP A 169 5.48 -20.27 6.88
N ILE A 170 5.47 -19.07 6.35
CA ILE A 170 5.26 -17.84 7.11
C ILE A 170 4.62 -16.75 6.26
N ALA A 171 3.75 -15.96 6.87
CA ALA A 171 3.15 -14.76 6.33
C ALA A 171 3.89 -13.53 6.86
N MET A 172 4.40 -12.67 5.96
CA MET A 172 5.08 -11.42 6.26
C MET A 172 4.49 -10.34 5.34
N ALA A 173 3.54 -9.56 5.86
CA ALA A 173 2.70 -8.68 5.06
C ALA A 173 2.06 -7.55 5.89
N GLY A 174 2.79 -6.93 6.82
CA GLY A 174 2.24 -5.92 7.73
C GLY A 174 0.99 -6.44 8.48
N LEU A 175 1.06 -7.66 9.01
CA LEU A 175 -0.12 -8.35 9.55
C LEU A 175 -0.44 -7.91 10.96
N THR A 176 -1.57 -7.24 11.14
CA THR A 176 -2.14 -6.99 12.47
C THR A 176 -2.60 -8.29 13.11
N ILE A 177 -2.23 -8.50 14.38
CA ILE A 177 -2.69 -9.64 15.19
C ILE A 177 -4.21 -9.57 15.33
N LYS A 178 -4.93 -10.62 14.89
CA LYS A 178 -6.40 -10.70 14.96
C LYS A 178 -6.85 -12.15 15.15
N PRO A 179 -7.90 -12.41 15.98
CA PRO A 179 -8.41 -13.76 16.23
C PRO A 179 -8.74 -14.55 14.96
N ASP A 180 -9.41 -13.94 13.97
CA ASP A 180 -9.76 -14.62 12.72
C ASP A 180 -8.53 -15.13 11.95
N ARG A 181 -7.41 -14.39 12.02
CA ARG A 181 -6.15 -14.81 11.39
C ARG A 181 -5.48 -15.93 12.17
N GLU A 182 -5.69 -15.97 13.51
CA GLU A 182 -5.20 -17.06 14.37
C GLU A 182 -5.85 -18.41 14.05
N GLU A 183 -6.93 -18.44 13.28
CA GLU A 183 -7.45 -19.72 12.75
C GLU A 183 -6.47 -20.39 11.78
N TYR A 184 -5.69 -19.61 11.05
CA TYR A 184 -4.78 -20.07 10.00
C TYR A 184 -3.32 -20.12 10.43
N VAL A 185 -2.89 -19.21 11.30
CA VAL A 185 -1.47 -19.03 11.65
C VAL A 185 -1.27 -18.96 13.17
N SER A 186 -0.04 -19.21 13.60
CA SER A 186 0.44 -18.83 14.94
C SER A 186 1.22 -17.54 14.81
N PHE A 187 0.79 -16.47 15.50
CA PHE A 187 1.52 -15.20 15.46
C PHE A 187 2.81 -15.24 16.26
N SER A 188 3.84 -14.60 15.73
CA SER A 188 5.07 -14.29 16.44
C SER A 188 4.86 -13.21 17.50
N ASP A 189 5.89 -12.89 18.27
CA ASP A 189 5.99 -11.63 18.99
C ASP A 189 5.83 -10.46 18.00
N SER A 190 5.24 -9.36 18.47
CA SER A 190 5.07 -8.18 17.63
C SER A 190 6.41 -7.49 17.35
N TYR A 191 6.57 -6.98 16.11
CA TYR A 191 7.77 -6.26 15.71
C TYR A 191 7.54 -4.78 15.44
N TYR A 192 6.28 -4.36 15.17
CA TYR A 192 5.96 -2.99 14.79
C TYR A 192 4.62 -2.53 15.38
N LYS A 193 4.55 -1.26 15.80
CA LYS A 193 3.29 -0.62 16.20
C LYS A 193 2.67 0.07 15.00
N ALA A 194 1.42 -0.22 14.73
CA ALA A 194 0.68 0.32 13.62
C ALA A 194 -0.62 1.02 14.07
N SER A 195 -1.22 1.76 13.17
CA SER A 195 -2.53 2.37 13.35
C SER A 195 -3.20 2.59 11.99
N GLN A 196 -4.51 2.80 11.97
CA GLN A 196 -5.22 3.27 10.79
C GLN A 196 -5.23 4.80 10.75
N LYS A 197 -5.19 5.38 9.54
CA LYS A 197 -5.40 6.81 9.29
C LYS A 197 -6.44 7.05 8.22
N LEU A 198 -7.05 8.22 8.27
CA LEU A 198 -8.00 8.69 7.27
C LEU A 198 -7.26 9.50 6.21
N ILE A 199 -7.55 9.23 4.94
CA ILE A 199 -7.11 10.02 3.78
C ILE A 199 -8.34 10.70 3.19
N VAL A 200 -8.20 11.99 2.91
CA VAL A 200 -9.26 12.85 2.34
C VAL A 200 -8.71 13.69 1.18
N PRO A 201 -9.57 14.26 0.30
CA PRO A 201 -9.13 15.29 -0.63
C PRO A 201 -8.43 16.44 0.11
N SER A 202 -7.38 17.02 -0.47
CA SER A 202 -6.57 18.06 0.21
C SER A 202 -7.36 19.33 0.58
N ASP A 203 -8.45 19.62 -0.13
CA ASP A 203 -9.35 20.73 0.12
C ASP A 203 -10.45 20.43 1.16
N ASN A 204 -10.54 19.18 1.66
CA ASN A 204 -11.46 18.83 2.73
C ASN A 204 -10.99 19.43 4.05
N THR A 205 -11.84 20.22 4.72
CA THR A 205 -11.56 20.89 5.99
C THR A 205 -12.36 20.35 7.17
N GLU A 206 -13.15 19.29 6.95
CA GLU A 206 -14.06 18.76 7.99
C GLU A 206 -13.32 18.23 9.23
N PHE A 207 -12.07 17.80 9.07
CA PHE A 207 -11.27 17.19 10.12
C PHE A 207 -10.18 18.12 10.71
N ASP A 208 -10.07 19.37 10.24
CA ASP A 208 -8.98 20.26 10.64
C ASP A 208 -9.00 20.61 12.14
N ASP A 209 -10.17 20.60 12.78
CA ASP A 209 -10.31 20.83 14.21
C ASP A 209 -10.23 19.56 15.09
N CYS A 210 -10.18 18.37 14.49
CA CYS A 210 -10.06 17.11 15.21
C CYS A 210 -8.73 17.02 15.96
N LYS A 211 -8.77 16.43 17.17
CA LYS A 211 -7.58 16.22 18.01
C LYS A 211 -7.42 14.75 18.43
N THR A 212 -8.49 13.98 18.35
CA THR A 212 -8.54 12.59 18.82
C THR A 212 -9.25 11.71 17.79
N ALA A 213 -9.03 10.39 17.88
CA ALA A 213 -9.79 9.40 17.10
C ALA A 213 -11.32 9.55 17.30
N ASP A 214 -11.74 9.86 18.52
CA ASP A 214 -13.16 10.06 18.82
C ASP A 214 -13.77 11.26 18.07
N ASP A 215 -12.98 12.33 17.83
CA ASP A 215 -13.47 13.47 17.06
C ASP A 215 -13.67 13.07 15.59
N VAL A 216 -12.70 12.34 15.01
CA VAL A 216 -12.81 11.80 13.65
C VAL A 216 -13.99 10.82 13.55
N ASN A 217 -14.11 9.90 14.49
CA ASN A 217 -15.19 8.93 14.54
C ASN A 217 -16.58 9.59 14.58
N LYS A 218 -16.76 10.64 15.37
CA LYS A 218 -18.03 11.37 15.44
C LYS A 218 -18.44 11.95 14.09
N ILE A 219 -17.47 12.47 13.34
CA ILE A 219 -17.73 12.98 11.99
C ILE A 219 -18.10 11.86 11.04
N LEU A 220 -17.31 10.76 11.01
CA LEU A 220 -17.56 9.62 10.14
C LEU A 220 -18.90 8.93 10.42
N GLN A 221 -19.26 8.75 11.71
CA GLN A 221 -20.53 8.13 12.14
C GLN A 221 -21.75 9.00 11.81
N ALA A 222 -21.57 10.31 11.63
CA ALA A 222 -22.66 11.21 11.24
C ALA A 222 -22.93 11.20 9.72
N LYS A 223 -22.08 10.54 8.91
CA LYS A 223 -22.23 10.45 7.44
C LYS A 223 -23.26 9.38 7.06
N GLY A 224 -23.98 9.63 5.99
CA GLY A 224 -24.97 8.72 5.42
C GLY A 224 -24.43 7.94 4.22
N SER A 225 -25.29 7.13 3.61
CA SER A 225 -24.98 6.27 2.45
C SER A 225 -24.70 7.02 1.15
N ASP A 226 -24.87 8.33 1.13
CA ASP A 226 -24.49 9.22 0.05
C ASP A 226 -22.98 9.52 0.01
N MET A 227 -22.28 9.27 1.13
CA MET A 227 -20.83 9.36 1.21
C MET A 227 -20.19 7.98 0.97
N ARG A 228 -18.99 7.97 0.40
CA ARG A 228 -18.29 6.76 -0.06
C ARG A 228 -16.92 6.66 0.60
N ILE A 229 -16.62 5.49 1.16
CA ILE A 229 -15.35 5.21 1.82
C ILE A 229 -14.69 3.97 1.22
N GLY A 230 -13.38 4.05 0.98
CA GLY A 230 -12.57 2.97 0.45
C GLY A 230 -11.58 2.43 1.47
N PHE A 231 -11.17 1.18 1.27
CA PHE A 231 -10.15 0.49 2.06
C PHE A 231 -9.52 -0.65 1.24
N GLN A 232 -8.43 -1.23 1.72
CA GLN A 232 -7.93 -2.49 1.17
C GLN A 232 -8.71 -3.67 1.79
N THR A 233 -9.13 -4.61 0.94
CA THR A 233 -9.89 -5.80 1.37
C THR A 233 -9.05 -6.67 2.32
N GLY A 234 -9.68 -7.17 3.39
CA GLY A 234 -9.07 -8.05 4.40
C GLY A 234 -8.23 -7.32 5.47
N THR A 235 -8.12 -5.98 5.40
CA THR A 235 -7.33 -5.19 6.38
C THR A 235 -8.17 -4.67 7.54
N THR A 236 -7.51 -4.16 8.57
CA THR A 236 -8.17 -3.45 9.68
C THR A 236 -9.00 -2.26 9.20
N GLY A 237 -8.58 -1.60 8.10
CA GLY A 237 -9.36 -0.53 7.47
C GLY A 237 -10.75 -0.99 7.00
N GLN A 238 -10.87 -2.22 6.49
CA GLN A 238 -12.19 -2.81 6.18
C GLN A 238 -13.01 -2.99 7.45
N PHE A 239 -12.44 -3.61 8.47
CA PHE A 239 -13.14 -3.89 9.73
C PHE A 239 -13.62 -2.60 10.41
N TYR A 240 -12.80 -1.55 10.37
CA TYR A 240 -13.16 -0.23 10.86
C TYR A 240 -14.38 0.36 10.12
N CYS A 241 -14.48 0.19 8.81
CA CYS A 241 -15.57 0.71 8.00
C CYS A 241 -16.85 -0.13 8.11
N GLU A 242 -16.71 -1.46 8.08
CA GLU A 242 -17.84 -2.38 7.99
C GLU A 242 -18.35 -2.89 9.35
N GLY A 243 -17.62 -2.57 10.41
CA GLY A 243 -17.89 -3.02 11.76
C GLY A 243 -17.18 -4.34 12.07
N ASP A 244 -16.75 -4.50 13.31
CA ASP A 244 -16.10 -5.72 13.80
C ASP A 244 -16.25 -5.80 15.32
N GLU A 245 -16.80 -6.92 15.82
CA GLU A 245 -17.11 -7.08 17.25
C GLU A 245 -15.83 -7.25 18.10
N ASP A 246 -14.81 -7.94 17.58
CA ASP A 246 -13.56 -8.19 18.30
C ASP A 246 -12.79 -6.89 18.56
N TRP A 247 -12.87 -5.94 17.62
CA TRP A 247 -12.28 -4.62 17.72
C TRP A 247 -13.23 -3.57 18.33
N GLY A 248 -14.51 -3.91 18.52
CA GLY A 248 -15.54 -2.97 18.97
C GLY A 248 -15.85 -1.88 17.94
N PHE A 249 -15.57 -2.11 16.66
CA PHE A 249 -15.88 -1.15 15.62
C PHE A 249 -17.35 -1.18 15.24
N THR A 250 -17.97 0.00 15.26
CA THR A 250 -19.35 0.18 14.78
C THR A 250 -19.34 0.43 13.28
N LYS A 251 -20.12 -0.33 12.52
CA LYS A 251 -20.29 -0.14 11.08
C LYS A 251 -20.63 1.30 10.74
N LEU A 252 -19.91 1.88 9.78
CA LEU A 252 -20.23 3.18 9.19
C LEU A 252 -21.45 3.06 8.25
N ALA A 253 -22.31 4.08 8.24
CA ALA A 253 -23.49 4.08 7.36
C ALA A 253 -23.16 4.43 5.90
N MET A 254 -21.93 4.84 5.62
CA MET A 254 -21.42 5.18 4.29
C MET A 254 -21.41 3.97 3.36
N THR A 255 -21.44 4.21 2.06
CA THR A 255 -21.19 3.18 1.05
C THR A 255 -19.70 2.83 1.06
N SER A 256 -19.36 1.60 1.45
CA SER A 256 -17.98 1.10 1.52
C SER A 256 -17.58 0.35 0.25
N THR A 257 -16.29 0.47 -0.14
CA THR A 257 -15.72 -0.23 -1.30
C THR A 257 -14.34 -0.77 -0.96
N GLY A 258 -14.17 -2.10 -1.11
CA GLY A 258 -12.89 -2.78 -0.94
C GLY A 258 -12.07 -2.78 -2.23
N TYR A 259 -10.77 -2.56 -2.08
CA TYR A 259 -9.78 -2.57 -3.16
C TYR A 259 -8.72 -3.64 -2.92
N LYS A 260 -8.04 -4.08 -3.97
CA LYS A 260 -6.92 -5.03 -3.86
C LYS A 260 -5.70 -4.48 -3.14
N ASN A 261 -5.52 -3.15 -3.19
CA ASN A 261 -4.47 -2.43 -2.48
C ASN A 261 -4.87 -0.99 -2.21
N GLY A 262 -4.14 -0.33 -1.30
CA GLY A 262 -4.42 1.05 -0.90
C GLY A 262 -4.23 2.07 -2.02
N SER A 263 -3.27 1.84 -2.93
CA SER A 263 -3.01 2.77 -4.04
C SER A 263 -4.23 2.90 -4.97
N LEU A 264 -4.97 1.82 -5.22
CA LEU A 264 -6.19 1.86 -6.00
C LEU A 264 -7.31 2.64 -5.28
N ALA A 265 -7.44 2.50 -3.97
CA ALA A 265 -8.40 3.25 -3.18
C ALA A 265 -8.10 4.75 -3.21
N VAL A 266 -6.84 5.16 -2.99
CA VAL A 266 -6.44 6.57 -3.03
C VAL A 266 -6.54 7.13 -4.44
N GLN A 267 -6.24 6.35 -5.49
CA GLN A 267 -6.46 6.78 -6.87
C GLN A 267 -7.94 7.08 -7.14
N ASP A 268 -8.85 6.26 -6.64
CA ASP A 268 -10.29 6.48 -6.77
C ASP A 268 -10.80 7.67 -5.94
N LEU A 269 -10.17 7.96 -4.80
CA LEU A 269 -10.38 9.21 -4.06
C LEU A 269 -9.99 10.43 -4.93
N LEU A 270 -8.83 10.40 -5.56
CA LEU A 270 -8.36 11.48 -6.45
C LEU A 270 -9.25 11.65 -7.70
N ASN A 271 -9.82 10.55 -8.19
CA ASN A 271 -10.79 10.58 -9.30
C ASN A 271 -12.17 11.12 -8.86
N GLY A 272 -12.44 11.27 -7.56
CA GLY A 272 -13.72 11.70 -7.01
C GLY A 272 -14.77 10.59 -6.96
N ASN A 273 -14.35 9.32 -7.04
CA ASN A 273 -15.21 8.14 -6.86
C ASN A 273 -15.38 7.76 -5.38
N LEU A 274 -14.51 8.25 -4.51
CA LEU A 274 -14.56 8.13 -3.06
C LEU A 274 -14.49 9.52 -2.42
N ASP A 275 -14.98 9.61 -1.19
CA ASP A 275 -14.91 10.79 -0.36
C ASP A 275 -13.84 10.62 0.75
N TYR A 276 -13.60 9.36 1.16
CA TYR A 276 -12.66 8.98 2.21
C TYR A 276 -11.95 7.67 1.86
N VAL A 277 -10.73 7.49 2.41
CA VAL A 277 -10.02 6.19 2.43
C VAL A 277 -9.46 5.97 3.82
N ILE A 278 -9.61 4.75 4.36
CA ILE A 278 -8.93 4.30 5.58
C ILE A 278 -7.89 3.26 5.21
N ILE A 279 -6.67 3.47 5.68
CA ILE A 279 -5.53 2.58 5.49
C ILE A 279 -4.52 2.81 6.62
N ASP A 280 -3.61 1.86 6.81
CA ASP A 280 -2.54 1.93 7.79
C ASP A 280 -1.65 3.17 7.61
N ALA A 281 -1.18 3.72 8.73
CA ALA A 281 -0.56 5.04 8.80
C ALA A 281 0.66 5.21 7.87
N ALA A 282 1.58 4.25 7.85
CA ALA A 282 2.77 4.34 7.02
C ALA A 282 2.45 4.22 5.52
N PRO A 283 1.67 3.22 5.06
CA PRO A 283 1.17 3.17 3.68
C PRO A 283 0.33 4.40 3.29
N ALA A 284 -0.48 4.95 4.19
CA ALA A 284 -1.24 6.17 3.91
C ALA A 284 -0.31 7.32 3.50
N ALA A 285 0.78 7.53 4.25
CA ALA A 285 1.77 8.56 3.96
C ALA A 285 2.49 8.31 2.61
N SER A 286 3.02 7.10 2.40
CA SER A 286 3.77 6.73 1.19
C SER A 286 2.91 6.82 -0.07
N ILE A 287 1.72 6.24 -0.06
CA ILE A 287 0.80 6.23 -1.20
C ILE A 287 0.34 7.64 -1.54
N THR A 288 -0.06 8.42 -0.51
CA THR A 288 -0.54 9.80 -0.73
C THR A 288 0.56 10.68 -1.31
N ALA A 289 1.80 10.59 -0.78
CA ALA A 289 2.93 11.32 -1.30
C ALA A 289 3.24 10.95 -2.76
N ALA A 290 3.30 9.65 -3.07
CA ALA A 290 3.58 9.15 -4.41
C ALA A 290 2.53 9.59 -5.43
N LEU A 291 1.24 9.44 -5.12
CA LEU A 291 0.16 9.81 -6.04
C LEU A 291 0.03 11.32 -6.22
N ASN A 292 0.24 12.12 -5.17
CA ASN A 292 0.27 13.58 -5.27
C ASN A 292 1.42 14.07 -6.16
N ALA A 293 2.58 13.41 -6.13
CA ALA A 293 3.72 13.76 -6.98
C ALA A 293 3.46 13.49 -8.47
N MET A 294 2.49 12.64 -8.82
CA MET A 294 2.09 12.33 -10.20
C MET A 294 1.06 13.30 -10.77
N GLN A 295 0.42 14.13 -9.91
CA GLN A 295 -0.57 15.12 -10.33
C GLN A 295 0.11 16.38 -10.87
#